data_c3f09b0378f7e079e8597d5b88a98aed
#
_entry.id   c3f09b0378f7e079e8597d5b88a98aed
#
_cell.length_a   1.000
_cell.length_b   1.000
_cell.length_c   1.000
_cell.angle_alpha   90.00
_cell.angle_beta   90.00
_cell.angle_gamma   90.00
#
_symmetry.space_group_name_H-M   'P 1'
#
loop_
_entity.id
_entity.type
_entity.pdbx_description
1 polymer ?
#
loop_
_entity_poly.entity_id
_entity_poly.type
_entity_poly.pdbx_seq_one_letter_code
_entity_poly.pdbx_strand_id
1 'polypeptide(L)'
;QMYFDLLKFPYPSEQKGVIERLVSENLISDHFDGTFTIANIGAILLAKNLNDFPTIKRKAARVIVYKGESKLETVSDLQGEKGYAVGFIGLVKYVMDKLPQNEIIEDAIRKSIKLVPEVVIRELLANALRL
;
A
#
# COMPACT_ATOMS: atom_id res chain seq x y z
N GLN A 1 -7.78 -0.22 -10.56
CA GLN A 1 -6.70 0.36 -11.37
C GLN A 1 -5.34 0.28 -10.66
N MET A 2 -5.18 0.79 -9.44
CA MET A 2 -3.89 0.77 -8.70
C MET A 2 -3.20 -0.59 -8.67
N TYR A 3 -3.94 -1.69 -8.55
CA TYR A 3 -3.38 -3.04 -8.58
C TYR A 3 -2.68 -3.35 -9.92
N PHE A 4 -3.31 -2.99 -11.04
CA PHE A 4 -2.72 -3.17 -12.37
C PHE A 4 -1.50 -2.28 -12.58
N ASP A 5 -1.56 -1.04 -12.09
CA ASP A 5 -0.45 -0.09 -12.19
C ASP A 5 0.78 -0.58 -11.41
N LEU A 6 0.60 -1.13 -10.21
CA LEU A 6 1.68 -1.69 -9.40
C LEU A 6 2.35 -2.89 -10.06
N LEU A 7 1.58 -3.74 -10.75
CA LEU A 7 2.09 -4.91 -11.46
C LEU A 7 2.58 -4.57 -12.88
N LYS A 8 2.46 -3.31 -13.30
CA LYS A 8 2.79 -2.86 -14.67
C LYS A 8 2.01 -3.62 -15.75
N PHE A 9 0.79 -4.02 -15.45
CA PHE A 9 -0.13 -4.60 -16.42
C PHE A 9 -1.03 -3.53 -17.03
N PRO A 10 -1.35 -3.65 -18.34
CA PRO A 10 -2.32 -2.76 -18.94
C PRO A 10 -3.69 -2.93 -18.27
N TYR A 11 -4.31 -1.80 -17.93
CA TYR A 11 -5.66 -1.80 -17.37
C TYR A 11 -6.68 -2.11 -18.47
N PRO A 12 -7.51 -3.16 -18.34
CA PRO A 12 -8.53 -3.49 -19.33
C PRO A 12 -9.54 -2.36 -19.52
N SER A 13 -9.97 -2.13 -20.74
CA SER A 13 -10.97 -1.11 -21.07
C SER A 13 -12.39 -1.47 -20.60
N GLU A 14 -12.65 -2.76 -20.41
CA GLU A 14 -13.95 -3.29 -20.00
C GLU A 14 -13.89 -3.95 -18.62
N GLN A 15 -14.97 -3.81 -17.86
CA GLN A 15 -15.11 -4.44 -16.54
C GLN A 15 -14.91 -5.96 -16.60
N LYS A 16 -15.35 -6.61 -17.67
CA LYS A 16 -15.19 -8.04 -17.89
C LYS A 16 -13.71 -8.45 -17.86
N GLY A 17 -12.84 -7.71 -18.54
CA GLY A 17 -11.39 -7.97 -18.55
C GLY A 17 -10.75 -7.81 -17.17
N VAL A 18 -11.24 -6.87 -16.37
CA VAL A 18 -10.80 -6.71 -14.97
C VAL A 18 -11.18 -7.94 -14.16
N ILE A 19 -12.41 -8.40 -14.25
CA ILE A 19 -12.92 -9.59 -13.54
C ILE A 19 -12.12 -10.83 -13.96
N GLU A 20 -11.95 -11.06 -15.26
CA GLU A 20 -11.19 -12.19 -15.78
C GLU A 20 -9.75 -12.22 -15.23
N ARG A 21 -9.10 -11.06 -15.13
CA ARG A 21 -7.77 -10.95 -14.54
C ARG A 21 -7.77 -11.31 -13.06
N LEU A 22 -8.72 -10.78 -12.29
CA LEU A 22 -8.82 -11.06 -10.86
C LEU A 22 -9.12 -12.55 -10.59
N VAL A 23 -9.91 -13.18 -11.43
CA VAL A 23 -10.16 -14.65 -11.36
C VAL A 23 -8.90 -15.42 -11.68
N SER A 24 -8.18 -15.06 -12.74
CA SER A 24 -6.93 -15.74 -13.14
C SER A 24 -5.84 -15.66 -12.08
N GLU A 25 -5.82 -14.59 -11.29
CA GLU A 25 -4.89 -14.40 -10.16
C GLU A 25 -5.40 -15.02 -8.85
N ASN A 26 -6.54 -15.72 -8.88
CA ASN A 26 -7.18 -16.32 -7.71
C ASN A 26 -7.54 -15.32 -6.58
N LEU A 27 -7.77 -14.06 -6.93
CA LEU A 27 -8.19 -13.03 -5.97
C LEU A 27 -9.69 -13.05 -5.72
N ILE A 28 -10.46 -13.51 -6.70
CA ILE A 28 -11.89 -13.77 -6.63
C ILE A 28 -12.23 -15.10 -7.31
N SER A 29 -13.36 -15.69 -6.92
CA SER A 29 -13.95 -16.85 -7.58
C SER A 29 -15.26 -16.46 -8.22
N ASP A 30 -15.46 -16.84 -9.49
CA ASP A 30 -16.71 -16.63 -10.21
C ASP A 30 -17.63 -17.86 -10.03
N HIS A 31 -18.88 -17.63 -9.62
CA HIS A 31 -19.90 -18.68 -9.47
C HIS A 31 -20.77 -18.84 -10.71
N PHE A 32 -20.53 -18.07 -11.77
CA PHE A 32 -21.26 -18.10 -13.05
C PHE A 32 -22.76 -17.85 -12.94
N ASP A 33 -23.21 -17.28 -11.85
CA ASP A 33 -24.60 -16.87 -11.58
C ASP A 33 -24.74 -15.36 -11.34
N GLY A 34 -23.69 -14.60 -11.68
CA GLY A 34 -23.59 -13.17 -11.42
C GLY A 34 -23.03 -12.82 -10.03
N THR A 35 -22.66 -13.82 -9.23
CA THR A 35 -22.04 -13.62 -7.91
C THR A 35 -20.58 -14.04 -7.90
N PHE A 36 -19.81 -13.46 -6.97
CA PHE A 36 -18.38 -13.72 -6.78
C PHE A 36 -18.08 -13.90 -5.29
N THR A 37 -17.10 -14.75 -5.00
CA THR A 37 -16.51 -14.83 -3.66
C THR A 37 -15.13 -14.17 -3.69
N ILE A 38 -14.86 -13.30 -2.73
CA ILE A 38 -13.56 -12.64 -2.59
C ILE A 38 -12.66 -13.53 -1.72
N ALA A 39 -11.51 -13.95 -2.27
CA ALA A 39 -10.50 -14.64 -1.50
C ALA A 39 -9.86 -13.72 -0.45
N ASN A 40 -9.35 -14.29 0.66
CA ASN A 40 -8.67 -13.49 1.69
C ASN A 40 -7.52 -12.65 1.11
N ILE A 41 -6.74 -13.20 0.19
CA ILE A 41 -5.67 -12.46 -0.48
C ILE A 41 -6.22 -11.33 -1.36
N GLY A 42 -7.34 -11.55 -2.03
CA GLY A 42 -8.02 -10.51 -2.80
C GLY A 42 -8.47 -9.34 -1.91
N ALA A 43 -9.06 -9.65 -0.76
CA ALA A 43 -9.48 -8.63 0.20
C ALA A 43 -8.29 -7.89 0.81
N ILE A 44 -7.21 -8.59 1.21
CA ILE A 44 -5.98 -7.97 1.74
C ILE A 44 -5.36 -6.98 0.74
N LEU A 45 -5.38 -7.31 -0.55
CA LEU A 45 -4.80 -6.46 -1.58
C LEU A 45 -5.72 -5.31 -2.01
N LEU A 46 -7.00 -5.57 -2.19
CA LEU A 46 -7.91 -4.72 -2.95
C LEU A 46 -8.99 -4.03 -2.13
N ALA A 47 -9.14 -4.34 -0.83
CA ALA A 47 -10.17 -3.74 -0.02
C ALA A 47 -10.03 -2.21 0.05
N LYS A 48 -11.13 -1.51 -0.10
CA LYS A 48 -11.19 -0.07 0.19
C LYS A 48 -11.10 0.19 1.69
N ASN A 49 -11.67 -0.70 2.50
CA ASN A 49 -11.58 -0.70 3.95
C ASN A 49 -11.48 -2.14 4.46
N LEU A 50 -10.35 -2.49 5.07
CA LEU A 50 -10.12 -3.82 5.64
C LEU A 50 -10.99 -4.13 6.85
N ASN A 51 -11.56 -3.12 7.50
CA ASN A 51 -12.49 -3.31 8.61
C ASN A 51 -13.80 -3.99 8.18
N ASP A 52 -14.15 -3.93 6.90
CA ASP A 52 -15.32 -4.63 6.33
C ASP A 52 -15.09 -6.15 6.28
N PHE A 53 -13.88 -6.62 6.54
CA PHE A 53 -13.47 -8.03 6.52
C PHE A 53 -12.95 -8.47 7.89
N PRO A 54 -13.84 -8.89 8.82
CA PRO A 54 -13.49 -9.17 10.21
C PRO A 54 -12.34 -10.17 10.39
N THR A 55 -12.22 -11.15 9.49
CA THR A 55 -11.18 -12.20 9.57
C THR A 55 -9.78 -11.71 9.23
N ILE A 56 -9.67 -10.63 8.48
CA ILE A 56 -8.38 -10.12 7.97
C ILE A 56 -8.07 -8.69 8.39
N LYS A 57 -8.94 -8.00 9.10
CA LYS A 57 -8.73 -6.60 9.53
C LYS A 57 -7.42 -6.39 10.28
N ARG A 58 -6.93 -7.40 10.98
CA ARG A 58 -5.65 -7.36 11.71
C ARG A 58 -4.42 -7.37 10.80
N LYS A 59 -4.59 -7.62 9.52
CA LYS A 59 -3.52 -7.62 8.51
C LYS A 59 -3.29 -6.23 7.91
N ALA A 60 -4.04 -5.22 8.33
CA ALA A 60 -3.80 -3.85 7.90
C ALA A 60 -2.37 -3.40 8.18
N ALA A 61 -1.79 -2.64 7.24
CA ALA A 61 -0.45 -2.10 7.40
C ALA A 61 -0.41 -1.11 8.57
N ARG A 62 0.63 -1.20 9.40
CA ARG A 62 0.84 -0.31 10.54
C ARG A 62 2.23 0.29 10.49
N VAL A 63 2.31 1.59 10.65
CA VAL A 63 3.58 2.33 10.70
C VAL A 63 3.74 2.95 12.08
N ILE A 64 4.82 2.58 12.76
CA ILE A 64 5.15 3.13 14.08
C ILE A 64 6.47 3.89 13.96
N VAL A 65 6.47 5.12 14.44
CA VAL A 65 7.68 5.94 14.53
C VAL A 65 8.06 6.06 16.00
N TYR A 66 9.26 5.60 16.34
CA TYR A 66 9.80 5.66 17.68
C TYR A 66 10.68 6.89 17.87
N LYS A 67 10.77 7.38 19.10
CA LYS A 67 11.69 8.44 19.49
C LYS A 67 13.05 7.84 19.83
N GLY A 68 14.09 8.28 19.12
CA GLY A 68 15.44 7.78 19.30
C GLY A 68 15.62 6.32 18.85
N GLU A 69 16.57 5.61 19.44
CA GLU A 69 16.93 4.25 19.03
C GLU A 69 16.16 3.16 19.81
N SER A 70 15.40 3.52 20.82
CA SER A 70 14.64 2.58 21.63
C SER A 70 13.15 2.56 21.25
N LYS A 71 12.51 1.40 21.46
CA LYS A 71 11.07 1.24 21.23
C LYS A 71 10.21 1.67 22.43
N LEU A 72 10.77 2.41 23.37
CA LEU A 72 10.09 2.80 24.61
C LEU A 72 9.13 3.97 24.44
N GLU A 73 9.46 4.91 23.55
CA GLU A 73 8.61 6.07 23.28
C GLU A 73 8.18 6.09 21.83
N THR A 74 6.87 6.19 21.60
CA THR A 74 6.27 6.29 20.27
C THR A 74 5.96 7.75 19.93
N VAL A 75 6.48 8.24 18.80
CA VAL A 75 6.17 9.56 18.28
C VAL A 75 4.88 9.51 17.48
N SER A 76 4.68 8.46 16.69
CA SER A 76 3.51 8.30 15.85
C SER A 76 3.21 6.81 15.64
N ASP A 77 1.93 6.48 15.60
CA ASP A 77 1.41 5.14 15.36
C ASP A 77 0.20 5.26 14.46
N LEU A 78 0.37 4.89 13.20
CA LEU A 78 -0.69 4.90 12.20
C LEU A 78 -1.02 3.48 11.79
N GLN A 79 -2.28 3.09 11.96
CA GLN A 79 -2.83 1.88 11.38
C GLN A 79 -3.59 2.22 10.10
N GLY A 80 -3.18 1.62 8.97
CA GLY A 80 -3.88 1.75 7.70
C GLY A 80 -5.20 0.99 7.72
N GLU A 81 -6.12 1.40 6.87
CA GLU A 81 -7.44 0.76 6.71
C GLU A 81 -7.61 0.14 5.31
N LYS A 82 -6.79 0.56 4.36
CA LYS A 82 -6.89 0.13 2.96
C LYS A 82 -6.13 -1.16 2.70
N GLY A 83 -6.61 -1.93 1.73
CA GLY A 83 -5.84 -3.05 1.18
C GLY A 83 -4.48 -2.59 0.65
N TYR A 84 -3.53 -3.50 0.59
CA TYR A 84 -2.13 -3.18 0.32
C TYR A 84 -1.91 -2.48 -1.03
N ALA A 85 -2.57 -2.97 -2.09
CA ALA A 85 -2.46 -2.34 -3.42
C ALA A 85 -3.16 -0.98 -3.48
N VAL A 86 -4.33 -0.87 -2.85
CA VAL A 86 -5.13 0.38 -2.83
C VAL A 86 -4.44 1.47 -2.01
N GLY A 87 -3.81 1.09 -0.89
CA GLY A 87 -3.17 2.03 0.04
C GLY A 87 -1.68 2.25 -0.19
N PHE A 88 -1.05 1.57 -1.16
CA PHE A 88 0.41 1.55 -1.30
C PHE A 88 1.04 2.93 -1.50
N ILE A 89 0.51 3.73 -2.42
CA ILE A 89 1.04 5.07 -2.70
C ILE A 89 0.94 5.98 -1.47
N GLY A 90 -0.20 5.94 -0.77
CA GLY A 90 -0.39 6.70 0.47
C GLY A 90 0.54 6.25 1.59
N LEU A 91 0.81 4.94 1.68
CA LEU A 91 1.75 4.39 2.65
C LEU A 91 3.18 4.84 2.38
N VAL A 92 3.63 4.80 1.12
CA VAL A 92 4.95 5.30 0.71
C VAL A 92 5.10 6.77 1.09
N LYS A 93 4.12 7.58 0.74
CA LYS A 93 4.12 9.02 1.06
C LYS A 93 4.20 9.24 2.57
N TYR A 94 3.41 8.54 3.36
CA TYR A 94 3.41 8.67 4.81
C TYR A 94 4.79 8.32 5.41
N VAL A 95 5.40 7.22 4.97
CA VAL A 95 6.74 6.82 5.43
C VAL A 95 7.78 7.85 5.02
N MET A 96 7.74 8.33 3.77
CA MET A 96 8.66 9.36 3.29
C MET A 96 8.57 10.65 4.10
N ASP A 97 7.36 11.07 4.48
CA ASP A 97 7.16 12.27 5.30
C ASP A 97 7.72 12.14 6.72
N LYS A 98 7.87 10.92 7.23
CA LYS A 98 8.46 10.63 8.55
C LYS A 98 9.98 10.45 8.53
N LEU A 99 10.58 10.29 7.36
CA LEU A 99 12.02 10.09 7.24
C LEU A 99 12.79 11.41 7.36
N PRO A 100 14.05 11.36 7.86
CA PRO A 100 14.92 12.51 7.95
C PRO A 100 15.16 13.17 6.59
N GLN A 101 15.32 14.49 6.59
CA GLN A 101 15.65 15.29 5.43
C GLN A 101 16.69 16.36 5.79
N ASN A 102 17.54 16.70 4.83
CA ASN A 102 18.45 17.84 4.93
C ASN A 102 17.86 19.05 4.22
N GLU A 103 18.07 20.23 4.82
CA GLU A 103 17.80 21.50 4.14
C GLU A 103 19.09 22.00 3.50
N ILE A 104 19.01 22.31 2.21
CA ILE A 104 20.11 22.93 1.46
C ILE A 104 19.66 24.31 0.99
N ILE A 105 20.51 25.31 1.18
CA ILE A 105 20.28 26.65 0.67
C ILE A 105 21.13 26.81 -0.59
N GLU A 106 20.47 26.90 -1.75
CA GLU A 106 21.07 27.21 -3.03
C GLU A 106 20.38 28.45 -3.60
N ASP A 107 21.15 29.44 -4.02
CA ASP A 107 20.65 30.69 -4.65
C ASP A 107 19.50 31.36 -3.88
N ALA A 108 19.61 31.43 -2.54
CA ALA A 108 18.59 31.94 -1.62
C ALA A 108 17.25 31.13 -1.59
N ILE A 109 17.21 29.95 -2.21
CA ILE A 109 16.06 29.05 -2.15
C ILE A 109 16.39 27.89 -1.21
N ARG A 110 15.54 27.67 -0.20
CA ARG A 110 15.59 26.48 0.65
C ARG A 110 15.06 25.28 -0.11
N LYS A 111 15.90 24.25 -0.26
CA LYS A 111 15.49 22.94 -0.78
C LYS A 111 15.60 21.90 0.32
N SER A 112 14.58 21.09 0.45
CA SER A 112 14.57 19.93 1.34
C SER A 112 14.90 18.68 0.54
N ILE A 113 15.95 17.96 0.94
CA ILE A 113 16.38 16.73 0.29
C ILE A 113 16.21 15.56 1.26
N LYS A 114 15.45 14.55 0.86
CA LYS A 114 15.32 13.31 1.62
C LYS A 114 16.63 12.54 1.63
N LEU A 115 17.06 12.05 2.81
CA LEU A 115 18.27 11.24 2.96
C LEU A 115 18.11 9.84 2.32
N VAL A 116 16.89 9.31 2.30
CA VAL A 116 16.57 8.02 1.68
C VAL A 116 15.70 8.28 0.45
N PRO A 117 16.13 7.85 -0.75
CA PRO A 117 15.33 7.97 -1.97
C PRO A 117 13.99 7.23 -1.88
N GLU A 118 12.93 7.79 -2.47
CA GLU A 118 11.60 7.18 -2.48
C GLU A 118 11.60 5.77 -3.09
N VAL A 119 12.41 5.54 -4.14
CA VAL A 119 12.51 4.22 -4.79
C VAL A 119 12.92 3.13 -3.81
N VAL A 120 13.84 3.43 -2.88
CA VAL A 120 14.28 2.47 -1.85
C VAL A 120 13.13 2.13 -0.91
N ILE A 121 12.36 3.13 -0.47
CA ILE A 121 11.21 2.92 0.40
C ILE A 121 10.12 2.12 -0.32
N ARG A 122 9.85 2.40 -1.59
CA ARG A 122 8.89 1.62 -2.39
C ARG A 122 9.26 0.15 -2.45
N GLU A 123 10.52 -0.15 -2.73
CA GLU A 123 11.03 -1.53 -2.80
C GLU A 123 10.95 -2.23 -1.44
N LEU A 124 11.36 -1.56 -0.37
CA LEU A 124 11.30 -2.12 0.98
C LEU A 124 9.86 -2.41 1.42
N LEU A 125 8.93 -1.48 1.16
CA LEU A 125 7.52 -1.67 1.49
C LEU A 125 6.86 -2.75 0.65
N ALA A 126 7.16 -2.80 -0.65
CA ALA A 126 6.66 -3.86 -1.53
C ALA A 126 7.10 -5.23 -1.03
N ASN A 127 8.37 -5.37 -0.64
CA ASN A 127 8.90 -6.61 -0.08
C ASN A 127 8.27 -6.95 1.29
N ALA A 128 8.10 -5.96 2.17
CA ALA A 128 7.47 -6.16 3.48
C ALA A 128 6.02 -6.62 3.36
N LEU A 129 5.29 -6.09 2.39
CA LEU A 129 3.90 -6.45 2.10
C LEU A 129 3.78 -7.67 1.16
N ARG A 130 4.90 -8.16 0.63
CA ARG A 130 4.96 -9.28 -0.34
C ARG A 130 4.12 -9.02 -1.59
N LEU A 131 4.21 -7.80 -2.08
CA LEU A 131 3.56 -7.38 -3.32
C LEU A 131 4.36 -7.78 -4.56
#